data_ccb6de8e91ac3214ff48ceb5407a50eb
#
_entry.id   ccb6de8e91ac3214ff48ceb5407a50eb
#
_cell.length_a   1.000
_cell.length_b   1.000
_cell.length_c   1.000
_cell.angle_alpha   90.00
_cell.angle_beta   90.00
_cell.angle_gamma   90.00
#
_symmetry.space_group_name_H-M   'P 1'
#
loop_
_entity.id
_entity.type
_entity.pdbx_description
1 polymer ?
#
loop_
_entity_poly.entity_id
_entity_poly.type
_entity_poly.pdbx_seq_one_letter_code
_entity_poly.pdbx_strand_id
1 'polypeptide(L)'
;MSKGFPMGTATIRWTVISSLVVGGLLGLVMFGRGGSTAHAAPLPSIHVRAIPAFARKYGLPCSACHTAWPELNNFGQVFRDNGYQLGNERDSPIWQNPSYFPITFRMTPQWHRESTNNLAVDSIPGGGPGSTLVSGTVQQNGFDLSGMDLWTAGTLYKNISFALLPSSDSTGAFHFEAAWVRFDNLKGSTWLNVKAGKFELDNLISEKRFLFLSGNGGFYQTYHYDVPGTTNDFGYGDNQLGVEIAGHSKNSYTRYSASVLSSNDGNVGFTSGSGAPSNRGYDVNLTFSQAFNGGSLGLQRIGAFSYFGQRPTYFQSTTVSDGAGGETSLALVGLGNKPFYRVGASGDFFLKKLELLPLFMYGHDNPYFGAGVPSNTPLPPGAKAPSFVGGFLESHYYVSPQLVFFGRFERIGVSQQAFVNTGFPKDYGNVTAYSVGYRWYPIMFSRAGLAWHTEYSRTKSNGFLPLSGNGGGAQVFSLSDPVWSSSIMLGFDFDF
;
A
#
# COMPACT_ATOMS: atom_id res chain seq x y z
N MET A 1 -26.74 -26.47 43.84
CA MET A 1 -27.20 -26.43 42.44
C MET A 1 -26.34 -25.38 41.68
N SER A 2 -25.27 -25.85 41.05
CA SER A 2 -24.32 -25.01 40.31
C SER A 2 -24.84 -24.89 38.86
N LYS A 3 -25.16 -23.68 38.41
CA LYS A 3 -25.44 -23.41 37.00
C LYS A 3 -24.17 -23.00 36.31
N GLY A 4 -23.64 -23.92 35.47
CA GLY A 4 -22.51 -23.63 34.58
C GLY A 4 -22.93 -22.62 33.50
N PHE A 5 -22.06 -21.62 33.27
CA PHE A 5 -22.14 -20.68 32.14
C PHE A 5 -21.63 -21.38 30.88
N PRO A 6 -22.29 -21.26 29.73
CA PRO A 6 -21.75 -21.76 28.48
C PRO A 6 -20.63 -20.80 27.99
N MET A 7 -19.41 -21.31 27.88
CA MET A 7 -18.36 -20.63 27.15
C MET A 7 -18.78 -20.49 25.68
N GLY A 8 -18.87 -19.25 25.23
CA GLY A 8 -19.33 -18.92 23.90
C GLY A 8 -18.33 -19.39 22.81
N THR A 9 -18.89 -19.86 21.73
CA THR A 9 -18.20 -20.34 20.51
C THR A 9 -17.22 -19.36 19.88
N ALA A 10 -17.24 -18.09 20.28
CA ALA A 10 -16.30 -17.06 19.85
C ALA A 10 -14.88 -17.31 20.36
N THR A 11 -14.72 -17.74 21.61
CA THR A 11 -13.40 -17.97 22.23
C THR A 11 -12.64 -19.11 21.56
N ILE A 12 -13.37 -20.14 21.11
CA ILE A 12 -12.77 -21.30 20.42
C ILE A 12 -12.26 -20.93 19.03
N ARG A 13 -12.94 -20.04 18.31
CA ARG A 13 -12.50 -19.57 16.97
C ARG A 13 -11.20 -18.76 17.04
N TRP A 14 -11.02 -17.93 18.06
CA TRP A 14 -9.81 -17.15 18.25
C TRP A 14 -8.58 -18.01 18.56
N THR A 15 -8.74 -19.02 19.39
CA THR A 15 -7.66 -19.95 19.75
C THR A 15 -7.20 -20.76 18.53
N VAL A 16 -8.13 -21.15 17.66
CA VAL A 16 -7.79 -21.93 16.45
C VAL A 16 -7.07 -21.08 15.40
N ILE A 17 -7.49 -19.84 15.18
CA ILE A 17 -6.83 -18.94 14.20
C ILE A 17 -5.42 -18.55 14.69
N SER A 18 -5.28 -18.18 15.96
CA SER A 18 -3.98 -17.88 16.55
C SER A 18 -3.04 -19.09 16.53
N SER A 19 -3.56 -20.29 16.78
CA SER A 19 -2.77 -21.53 16.76
C SER A 19 -2.34 -21.94 15.34
N LEU A 20 -3.17 -21.66 14.33
CA LEU A 20 -2.82 -21.93 12.93
C LEU A 20 -1.74 -20.97 12.40
N VAL A 21 -1.79 -19.69 12.78
CA VAL A 21 -0.76 -18.71 12.40
C VAL A 21 0.57 -19.00 13.11
N VAL A 22 0.53 -19.27 14.41
CA VAL A 22 1.74 -19.61 15.20
C VAL A 22 2.28 -21.00 14.86
N GLY A 23 1.41 -21.97 14.64
CA GLY A 23 1.80 -23.32 14.24
C GLY A 23 2.40 -23.39 12.82
N GLY A 24 1.85 -22.60 11.88
CA GLY A 24 2.42 -22.45 10.53
C GLY A 24 3.80 -21.79 10.55
N LEU A 25 3.99 -20.79 11.39
CA LEU A 25 5.28 -20.11 11.60
C LEU A 25 6.34 -21.03 12.22
N LEU A 26 5.98 -21.83 13.21
CA LEU A 26 6.89 -22.78 13.87
C LEU A 26 7.22 -24.01 12.99
N GLY A 27 6.29 -24.48 12.18
CA GLY A 27 6.49 -25.57 11.24
C GLY A 27 7.49 -25.23 10.12
N LEU A 28 7.44 -24.00 9.61
CA LEU A 28 8.35 -23.52 8.57
C LEU A 28 9.80 -23.34 9.05
N VAL A 29 10.00 -23.02 10.33
CA VAL A 29 11.35 -22.87 10.91
C VAL A 29 12.08 -24.23 11.05
N MET A 30 11.34 -25.33 11.17
CA MET A 30 11.93 -26.66 11.42
C MET A 30 12.41 -27.38 10.14
N PHE A 31 11.93 -26.99 8.95
CA PHE A 31 12.30 -27.64 7.67
C PHE A 31 13.42 -26.94 6.89
N GLY A 32 14.00 -25.87 7.40
CA GLY A 32 14.99 -25.02 6.71
C GLY A 32 16.46 -25.41 6.88
N ARG A 33 16.81 -26.67 7.27
CA ARG A 33 18.20 -27.11 7.35
C ARG A 33 18.62 -27.89 6.11
N GLY A 34 18.92 -27.19 5.05
CA GLY A 34 19.57 -27.72 3.86
C GLY A 34 20.40 -26.62 3.18
N GLY A 35 21.64 -26.45 3.65
CA GLY A 35 22.57 -25.54 3.01
C GLY A 35 23.06 -26.13 1.70
N SER A 36 22.70 -25.51 0.59
CA SER A 36 23.44 -25.65 -0.67
C SER A 36 23.68 -24.25 -1.22
N THR A 37 24.95 -23.92 -1.44
CA THR A 37 25.41 -22.71 -2.12
C THR A 37 25.00 -22.79 -3.59
N ALA A 38 23.89 -22.12 -3.95
CA ALA A 38 23.53 -21.98 -5.34
C ALA A 38 24.42 -20.88 -5.97
N HIS A 39 25.36 -21.29 -6.82
CA HIS A 39 26.00 -20.36 -7.74
C HIS A 39 24.97 -19.90 -8.76
N ALA A 40 24.74 -18.60 -8.84
CA ALA A 40 23.98 -18.01 -9.92
C ALA A 40 24.72 -18.31 -11.25
N ALA A 41 24.02 -18.93 -12.20
CA ALA A 41 24.55 -19.13 -13.53
C ALA A 41 24.85 -17.76 -14.18
N PRO A 42 25.98 -17.60 -14.90
CA PRO A 42 26.28 -16.36 -15.56
C PRO A 42 25.27 -16.10 -16.68
N LEU A 43 24.49 -15.03 -16.54
CA LEU A 43 23.65 -14.53 -17.61
C LEU A 43 24.51 -13.96 -18.73
N PRO A 44 24.13 -14.13 -20.02
CA PRO A 44 24.88 -13.57 -21.12
C PRO A 44 24.95 -12.05 -20.97
N SER A 45 26.15 -11.50 -21.15
CA SER A 45 26.48 -10.10 -21.00
C SER A 45 25.82 -9.25 -22.10
N ILE A 46 24.61 -8.84 -21.90
CA ILE A 46 24.01 -7.71 -22.61
C ILE A 46 24.37 -6.48 -21.77
N HIS A 47 25.14 -5.57 -22.31
CA HIS A 47 25.51 -4.31 -21.67
C HIS A 47 24.28 -3.39 -21.60
N VAL A 48 23.35 -3.67 -20.72
CA VAL A 48 22.24 -2.79 -20.36
C VAL A 48 22.74 -1.95 -19.19
N ARG A 49 22.93 -0.66 -19.41
CA ARG A 49 23.46 0.29 -18.42
C ARG A 49 22.31 1.05 -17.78
N ALA A 50 22.35 1.20 -16.49
CA ALA A 50 21.25 1.46 -15.60
C ALA A 50 21.30 2.77 -14.83
N ILE A 51 20.17 3.13 -14.26
CA ILE A 51 19.90 4.24 -13.36
C ILE A 51 19.28 3.67 -12.09
N PRO A 52 19.25 4.36 -11.04
CA PRO A 52 19.60 5.69 -10.57
C PRO A 52 20.94 5.72 -9.80
N ALA A 53 21.03 6.54 -8.75
CA ALA A 53 22.25 6.79 -7.99
C ALA A 53 23.09 5.54 -7.66
N PHE A 54 22.46 4.42 -7.31
CA PHE A 54 23.16 3.16 -7.02
C PHE A 54 23.78 2.53 -8.26
N ALA A 55 23.08 2.56 -9.37
CA ALA A 55 23.62 2.07 -10.64
C ALA A 55 24.80 2.89 -11.10
N ARG A 56 24.78 4.21 -10.91
CA ARG A 56 25.92 5.09 -11.16
C ARG A 56 27.07 4.78 -10.22
N LYS A 57 26.78 4.55 -8.94
CA LYS A 57 27.80 4.23 -7.92
C LYS A 57 28.53 2.94 -8.23
N TYR A 58 27.79 1.88 -8.57
CA TYR A 58 28.33 0.53 -8.69
C TYR A 58 28.56 0.06 -10.14
N GLY A 59 28.12 0.85 -11.11
CA GLY A 59 28.23 0.48 -12.52
C GLY A 59 27.36 -0.72 -12.93
N LEU A 60 26.29 -1.01 -12.16
CA LEU A 60 25.42 -2.14 -12.38
C LEU A 60 24.26 -1.80 -13.34
N PRO A 61 23.74 -2.79 -14.11
CA PRO A 61 22.52 -2.60 -14.89
C PRO A 61 21.28 -2.66 -13.98
N CYS A 62 20.14 -2.04 -14.41
CA CYS A 62 18.86 -2.10 -13.69
C CYS A 62 18.42 -3.54 -13.39
N SER A 63 18.61 -4.42 -14.38
CA SER A 63 18.28 -5.84 -14.27
C SER A 63 19.12 -6.60 -13.22
N ALA A 64 20.19 -6.01 -12.70
CA ALA A 64 20.92 -6.60 -11.59
C ALA A 64 20.06 -6.56 -10.30
N CYS A 65 19.29 -5.48 -10.09
CA CYS A 65 18.49 -5.29 -8.88
C CYS A 65 16.99 -5.43 -9.11
N HIS A 66 16.52 -5.34 -10.35
CA HIS A 66 15.10 -5.34 -10.69
C HIS A 66 14.74 -6.48 -11.65
N THR A 67 13.61 -7.11 -11.42
CA THR A 67 12.98 -8.02 -12.38
C THR A 67 12.40 -7.21 -13.55
N ALA A 68 11.61 -6.21 -13.23
CA ALA A 68 11.28 -5.05 -14.05
C ALA A 68 11.27 -3.83 -13.14
N TRP A 69 11.83 -2.72 -13.56
CA TRP A 69 11.81 -1.52 -12.74
C TRP A 69 10.35 -1.05 -12.51
N PRO A 70 9.91 -0.73 -11.27
CA PRO A 70 10.67 -0.64 -10.02
C PRO A 70 10.72 -1.91 -9.15
N GLU A 71 10.22 -3.05 -9.58
CA GLU A 71 10.18 -4.28 -8.80
C GLU A 71 11.58 -4.84 -8.51
N LEU A 72 11.83 -5.22 -7.26
CA LEU A 72 13.12 -5.75 -6.85
C LEU A 72 13.19 -7.28 -7.05
N ASN A 73 14.23 -7.75 -7.73
CA ASN A 73 14.62 -9.15 -7.66
C ASN A 73 15.33 -9.45 -6.32
N ASN A 74 15.72 -10.70 -6.08
CA ASN A 74 16.36 -11.07 -4.81
C ASN A 74 17.68 -10.34 -4.55
N PHE A 75 18.47 -10.04 -5.57
CA PHE A 75 19.71 -9.28 -5.40
C PHE A 75 19.41 -7.84 -4.97
N GLY A 76 18.43 -7.18 -5.59
CA GLY A 76 17.97 -5.86 -5.19
C GLY A 76 17.41 -5.85 -3.76
N GLN A 77 16.70 -6.91 -3.37
CA GLN A 77 16.21 -7.06 -2.00
C GLN A 77 17.35 -7.21 -1.00
N VAL A 78 18.35 -8.06 -1.29
CA VAL A 78 19.57 -8.19 -0.44
C VAL A 78 20.31 -6.88 -0.33
N PHE A 79 20.45 -6.14 -1.43
CA PHE A 79 21.10 -4.83 -1.45
C PHE A 79 20.39 -3.82 -0.55
N ARG A 80 19.06 -3.74 -0.64
CA ARG A 80 18.22 -2.90 0.22
C ARG A 80 18.35 -3.31 1.69
N ASP A 81 18.23 -4.59 1.98
CA ASP A 81 18.31 -5.13 3.34
C ASP A 81 19.69 -4.89 3.96
N ASN A 82 20.75 -4.91 3.15
CA ASN A 82 22.13 -4.65 3.57
C ASN A 82 22.48 -3.13 3.68
N GLY A 83 21.50 -2.24 3.72
CA GLY A 83 21.73 -0.80 3.89
C GLY A 83 22.20 -0.08 2.63
N TYR A 84 21.76 -0.54 1.46
CA TYR A 84 22.11 -0.01 0.14
C TYR A 84 23.60 -0.06 -0.19
N GLN A 85 24.27 -1.15 0.17
CA GLN A 85 25.69 -1.37 -0.11
C GLN A 85 25.95 -2.81 -0.55
N LEU A 86 26.99 -2.96 -1.38
CA LEU A 86 27.51 -4.27 -1.77
C LEU A 86 28.54 -4.77 -0.77
N GLY A 87 28.44 -6.05 -0.41
CA GLY A 87 29.41 -6.71 0.45
C GLY A 87 29.63 -6.00 1.79
N ASN A 88 30.90 -5.71 2.10
CA ASN A 88 31.33 -5.10 3.35
C ASN A 88 31.73 -3.63 3.21
N GLU A 89 31.19 -2.91 2.25
CA GLU A 89 31.48 -1.50 2.02
C GLU A 89 30.84 -0.57 3.07
N ARG A 90 30.70 -1.05 4.30
CA ARG A 90 30.02 -0.36 5.41
C ARG A 90 30.70 0.93 5.86
N ASP A 91 31.94 1.16 5.41
CA ASP A 91 32.70 2.36 5.70
C ASP A 91 32.68 3.37 4.55
N SER A 92 31.99 3.08 3.44
CA SER A 92 31.87 3.97 2.29
C SER A 92 30.54 4.73 2.31
N PRO A 93 30.48 5.92 2.92
CA PRO A 93 29.30 6.77 2.85
C PRO A 93 28.93 7.13 1.42
N ILE A 94 27.67 7.49 1.21
CA ILE A 94 27.15 7.86 -0.11
C ILE A 94 27.96 8.95 -0.83
N TRP A 95 28.61 9.84 -0.08
CA TRP A 95 29.44 10.96 -0.60
C TRP A 95 30.93 10.66 -0.74
N GLN A 96 31.42 9.52 -0.26
CA GLN A 96 32.87 9.25 -0.18
C GLN A 96 33.48 8.78 -1.49
N ASN A 97 32.71 8.28 -2.39
CA ASN A 97 33.30 7.74 -3.59
C ASN A 97 33.09 8.64 -4.78
N PRO A 98 34.10 8.70 -5.66
CA PRO A 98 34.18 9.82 -6.58
C PRO A 98 32.94 9.94 -7.41
N SER A 99 32.42 11.15 -7.37
CA SER A 99 31.61 11.73 -8.43
C SER A 99 30.50 10.85 -9.03
N TYR A 100 29.65 10.24 -8.21
CA TYR A 100 28.33 9.90 -8.69
C TYR A 100 27.32 10.90 -8.11
N PHE A 101 26.31 11.25 -8.89
CA PHE A 101 25.22 12.10 -8.42
C PHE A 101 24.30 11.26 -7.54
N PRO A 102 24.19 11.55 -6.21
CA PRO A 102 23.51 10.67 -5.26
C PRO A 102 22.00 10.81 -5.27
N ILE A 103 21.44 11.65 -6.13
CA ILE A 103 20.03 11.93 -6.24
C ILE A 103 19.50 11.33 -7.54
N THR A 104 18.31 10.75 -7.49
CA THR A 104 17.54 10.33 -8.64
C THR A 104 16.35 11.26 -8.78
N PHE A 105 16.13 11.74 -9.97
CA PHE A 105 14.93 12.46 -10.34
C PHE A 105 14.04 11.54 -11.16
N ARG A 106 12.77 11.45 -10.79
CA ARG A 106 11.75 10.74 -11.55
C ARG A 106 10.61 11.67 -11.89
N MET A 107 10.06 11.52 -13.08
CA MET A 107 8.80 12.16 -13.47
C MET A 107 8.00 11.24 -14.39
N THR A 108 6.67 11.36 -14.29
CA THR A 108 5.72 10.52 -15.01
C THR A 108 4.68 11.37 -15.75
N PRO A 109 5.08 12.04 -16.87
CA PRO A 109 4.12 12.73 -17.72
C PRO A 109 3.22 11.72 -18.43
N GLN A 110 1.91 11.97 -18.41
CA GLN A 110 0.93 11.05 -18.95
C GLN A 110 -0.25 11.79 -19.59
N TRP A 111 -0.92 11.12 -20.51
CA TRP A 111 -2.28 11.41 -20.90
C TRP A 111 -3.18 10.35 -20.29
N HIS A 112 -4.29 10.78 -19.71
CA HIS A 112 -5.27 9.87 -19.15
C HIS A 112 -6.69 10.23 -19.62
N ARG A 113 -7.55 9.22 -19.62
CA ARG A 113 -8.99 9.36 -19.75
C ARG A 113 -9.66 8.51 -18.69
N GLU A 114 -10.55 9.13 -17.95
CA GLU A 114 -11.34 8.47 -16.91
C GLU A 114 -12.83 8.67 -17.14
N SER A 115 -13.63 7.68 -16.75
CA SER A 115 -15.08 7.71 -16.91
C SER A 115 -15.74 6.95 -15.77
N THR A 116 -16.69 7.61 -15.07
CA THR A 116 -17.45 7.03 -13.97
C THR A 116 -18.94 7.27 -14.18
N ASN A 117 -19.74 6.20 -14.16
CA ASN A 117 -21.19 6.26 -14.30
C ASN A 117 -21.91 6.30 -12.95
N ASN A 118 -23.23 6.36 -12.99
CA ASN A 118 -24.13 6.36 -11.83
C ASN A 118 -23.82 7.49 -10.83
N LEU A 119 -23.38 8.62 -11.33
CA LEU A 119 -23.14 9.82 -10.53
C LEU A 119 -24.37 10.74 -10.56
N ALA A 120 -24.65 11.39 -9.44
CA ALA A 120 -25.66 12.44 -9.36
C ALA A 120 -25.14 13.70 -10.04
N VAL A 121 -25.72 14.05 -11.18
CA VAL A 121 -25.37 15.24 -11.97
C VAL A 121 -26.57 16.13 -12.15
N ASP A 122 -26.36 17.42 -12.33
CA ASP A 122 -27.42 18.36 -12.63
C ASP A 122 -28.05 18.08 -14.00
N SER A 123 -29.37 18.04 -14.06
CA SER A 123 -30.12 17.90 -15.31
C SER A 123 -29.95 19.09 -16.25
N ILE A 124 -29.64 20.26 -15.68
CA ILE A 124 -29.32 21.50 -16.41
C ILE A 124 -27.87 21.85 -16.12
N PRO A 125 -26.97 21.91 -17.12
CA PRO A 125 -25.59 22.32 -16.90
C PRO A 125 -25.48 23.65 -16.15
N GLY A 126 -24.71 23.61 -15.04
CA GLY A 126 -24.53 24.82 -14.20
C GLY A 126 -25.62 25.06 -13.15
N GLY A 127 -26.57 24.15 -12.97
CA GLY A 127 -27.52 24.22 -11.85
C GLY A 127 -28.54 25.34 -11.92
N GLY A 128 -29.10 25.63 -13.11
CA GLY A 128 -30.12 26.67 -13.28
C GLY A 128 -31.47 26.38 -12.57
N PRO A 129 -32.38 27.36 -12.49
CA PRO A 129 -33.71 27.18 -11.89
C PRO A 129 -34.43 25.96 -12.51
N GLY A 130 -34.95 25.08 -11.69
CA GLY A 130 -35.60 23.85 -12.13
C GLY A 130 -34.63 22.67 -12.38
N SER A 131 -33.33 22.83 -12.10
CA SER A 131 -32.39 21.70 -12.13
C SER A 131 -32.76 20.65 -11.10
N THR A 132 -32.66 19.39 -11.50
CA THR A 132 -32.83 18.21 -10.64
C THR A 132 -31.62 17.31 -10.81
N LEU A 133 -31.35 16.49 -9.81
CA LEU A 133 -30.30 15.50 -9.93
C LEU A 133 -30.78 14.31 -10.79
N VAL A 134 -29.95 13.92 -11.74
CA VAL A 134 -30.17 12.77 -12.63
C VAL A 134 -28.94 11.87 -12.62
N SER A 135 -29.15 10.60 -13.00
CA SER A 135 -28.02 9.68 -13.19
C SER A 135 -27.22 10.08 -14.42
N GLY A 136 -25.93 10.30 -14.24
CA GLY A 136 -25.02 10.68 -15.31
C GLY A 136 -23.73 9.89 -15.32
N THR A 137 -23.00 10.02 -16.43
CA THR A 137 -21.62 9.55 -16.56
C THR A 137 -20.71 10.77 -16.65
N VAL A 138 -19.78 10.89 -15.70
CA VAL A 138 -18.76 11.93 -15.73
C VAL A 138 -17.52 11.37 -16.42
N GLN A 139 -17.00 12.13 -17.36
CA GLN A 139 -15.76 11.81 -18.08
C GLN A 139 -14.80 12.97 -17.99
N GLN A 140 -13.54 12.65 -17.79
CA GLN A 140 -12.45 13.60 -17.88
C GLN A 140 -11.28 12.99 -18.65
N ASN A 141 -10.55 13.84 -19.34
CA ASN A 141 -9.33 13.44 -20.04
C ASN A 141 -8.39 14.64 -20.09
N GLY A 142 -7.09 14.36 -20.13
CA GLY A 142 -6.11 15.43 -20.17
C GLY A 142 -4.69 14.91 -20.02
N PHE A 143 -3.77 15.86 -20.09
CA PHE A 143 -2.37 15.62 -19.74
C PHE A 143 -2.19 15.90 -18.26
N ASP A 144 -1.39 15.09 -17.62
CA ASP A 144 -1.06 15.16 -16.22
C ASP A 144 0.42 14.86 -16.02
N LEU A 145 0.96 15.38 -14.94
CA LEU A 145 2.30 15.05 -14.44
C LEU A 145 2.12 14.42 -13.07
N SER A 146 1.81 13.14 -13.05
CA SER A 146 1.69 12.41 -11.79
C SER A 146 3.08 11.97 -11.32
N GLY A 147 3.52 12.55 -10.20
CA GLY A 147 4.78 12.22 -9.57
C GLY A 147 5.99 12.94 -10.16
N MET A 148 6.50 13.86 -9.38
CA MET A 148 7.90 14.31 -9.45
C MET A 148 8.57 13.90 -8.15
N ASP A 149 9.50 12.97 -8.24
CA ASP A 149 10.18 12.42 -7.08
C ASP A 149 11.65 12.80 -7.11
N LEU A 150 12.15 13.26 -5.98
CA LEU A 150 13.58 13.37 -5.73
C LEU A 150 13.95 12.29 -4.72
N TRP A 151 14.70 11.30 -5.15
CA TRP A 151 15.03 10.17 -4.32
C TRP A 151 16.50 10.09 -4.01
N THR A 152 16.84 9.99 -2.74
CA THR A 152 18.19 9.71 -2.27
C THR A 152 18.15 8.68 -1.14
N ALA A 153 19.03 7.71 -1.21
CA ALA A 153 19.19 6.70 -0.18
C ALA A 153 20.63 6.17 -0.19
N GLY A 154 21.03 5.53 0.88
CA GLY A 154 22.35 4.93 0.98
C GLY A 154 22.83 4.79 2.40
N THR A 155 24.15 4.64 2.54
CA THR A 155 24.84 4.57 3.82
C THR A 155 25.30 5.96 4.24
N LEU A 156 24.87 6.46 5.40
CA LEU A 156 25.38 7.70 5.99
C LEU A 156 26.75 7.48 6.60
N TYR A 157 26.88 6.45 7.42
CA TYR A 157 28.11 6.12 8.11
C TYR A 157 28.06 4.67 8.59
N LYS A 158 29.08 3.86 8.26
CA LYS A 158 29.17 2.44 8.69
C LYS A 158 27.85 1.70 8.56
N ASN A 159 27.23 1.38 9.69
CA ASN A 159 25.98 0.66 9.80
C ASN A 159 24.75 1.58 9.95
N ILE A 160 24.80 2.79 9.40
CA ILE A 160 23.68 3.74 9.42
C ILE A 160 23.29 4.01 7.97
N SER A 161 22.14 3.55 7.57
CA SER A 161 21.53 3.83 6.26
C SER A 161 20.36 4.79 6.38
N PHE A 162 19.96 5.37 5.26
CA PHE A 162 18.87 6.33 5.19
C PHE A 162 18.14 6.23 3.86
N ALA A 163 16.94 6.75 3.81
CA ALA A 163 16.29 7.17 2.58
C ALA A 163 15.49 8.45 2.81
N LEU A 164 15.45 9.28 1.80
CA LEU A 164 14.70 10.52 1.75
C LEU A 164 14.05 10.63 0.38
N LEU A 165 12.72 10.79 0.38
CA LEU A 165 11.90 10.85 -0.82
C LEU A 165 10.91 12.02 -0.71
N PRO A 166 11.33 13.26 -1.03
CA PRO A 166 10.39 14.33 -1.32
C PRO A 166 9.72 14.07 -2.66
N SER A 167 8.40 14.09 -2.66
CA SER A 167 7.56 13.88 -3.84
C SER A 167 6.62 15.05 -4.00
N SER A 168 6.30 15.44 -5.23
CA SER A 168 5.27 16.40 -5.51
C SER A 168 3.96 15.71 -5.85
N ASP A 169 2.86 16.27 -5.40
CA ASP A 169 1.52 15.92 -5.88
C ASP A 169 1.17 16.62 -7.20
N SER A 170 -0.01 16.35 -7.74
CA SER A 170 -0.52 16.95 -8.97
C SER A 170 -0.72 18.48 -8.88
N THR A 171 -0.73 19.05 -7.68
CA THR A 171 -0.80 20.51 -7.46
C THR A 171 0.56 21.18 -7.45
N GLY A 172 1.65 20.39 -7.47
CA GLY A 172 3.02 20.85 -7.35
C GLY A 172 3.48 21.06 -5.90
N ALA A 173 2.64 20.72 -4.91
CA ALA A 173 3.05 20.77 -3.51
C ALA A 173 3.97 19.60 -3.17
N PHE A 174 5.10 19.90 -2.51
CA PHE A 174 6.05 18.89 -2.08
C PHE A 174 5.72 18.38 -0.67
N HIS A 175 5.78 17.06 -0.52
CA HIS A 175 5.67 16.39 0.77
C HIS A 175 6.71 15.26 0.89
N PHE A 176 7.01 14.83 2.10
CA PHE A 176 7.86 13.67 2.29
C PHE A 176 7.03 12.39 2.18
N GLU A 177 7.21 11.66 1.10
CA GLU A 177 6.65 10.32 0.99
C GLU A 177 7.40 9.35 1.91
N ALA A 178 8.74 9.41 1.93
CA ALA A 178 9.56 8.67 2.89
C ALA A 178 10.68 9.54 3.43
N ALA A 179 10.98 9.39 4.72
CA ALA A 179 12.11 10.03 5.40
C ALA A 179 12.47 9.20 6.63
N TRP A 180 13.56 8.44 6.56
CA TRP A 180 13.95 7.56 7.66
C TRP A 180 15.46 7.35 7.75
N VAL A 181 15.90 6.96 8.96
CA VAL A 181 17.23 6.48 9.26
C VAL A 181 17.13 5.07 9.82
N ARG A 182 18.06 4.18 9.46
CA ARG A 182 18.13 2.81 9.95
C ARG A 182 19.53 2.49 10.49
N PHE A 183 19.56 1.91 11.66
CA PHE A 183 20.75 1.32 12.26
C PHE A 183 20.83 -0.13 11.87
N ASP A 184 21.80 -0.47 11.02
CA ASP A 184 21.94 -1.77 10.40
C ASP A 184 22.84 -2.68 11.21
N ASN A 185 22.51 -3.98 11.23
CA ASN A 185 23.31 -5.05 11.80
C ASN A 185 23.81 -4.77 13.23
N LEU A 186 22.89 -4.33 14.07
CA LEU A 186 23.19 -4.11 15.48
C LEU A 186 23.75 -5.38 16.13
N LYS A 187 24.76 -5.22 16.98
CA LYS A 187 25.52 -6.34 17.56
C LYS A 187 26.13 -7.30 16.52
N GLY A 188 26.38 -6.81 15.29
CA GLY A 188 26.96 -7.64 14.22
C GLY A 188 25.98 -8.63 13.59
N SER A 189 24.70 -8.50 13.83
CA SER A 189 23.67 -9.44 13.38
C SER A 189 22.74 -8.84 12.33
N THR A 190 22.57 -9.48 11.18
CA THR A 190 21.56 -9.10 10.17
C THR A 190 20.13 -9.31 10.67
N TRP A 191 19.96 -9.98 11.79
CA TRP A 191 18.66 -10.22 12.42
C TRP A 191 18.19 -9.08 13.31
N LEU A 192 18.97 -8.01 13.44
CA LEU A 192 18.59 -6.86 14.26
C LEU A 192 18.97 -5.55 13.58
N ASN A 193 17.99 -4.95 12.97
CA ASN A 193 18.06 -3.63 12.36
C ASN A 193 16.95 -2.77 12.95
N VAL A 194 17.21 -1.49 13.24
CA VAL A 194 16.21 -0.57 13.80
C VAL A 194 16.09 0.63 12.88
N LYS A 195 14.89 0.85 12.36
CA LYS A 195 14.55 1.97 11.47
C LYS A 195 13.58 2.90 12.16
N ALA A 196 13.78 4.20 12.02
CA ALA A 196 12.90 5.23 12.58
C ALA A 196 12.65 6.32 11.54
N GLY A 197 11.41 6.82 11.49
CA GLY A 197 10.97 7.86 10.57
C GLY A 197 9.67 7.49 9.87
N LYS A 198 9.44 8.09 8.69
CA LYS A 198 8.34 7.74 7.78
C LYS A 198 8.85 6.75 6.73
N PHE A 199 8.27 5.57 6.70
CA PHE A 199 8.75 4.47 5.86
C PHE A 199 7.61 3.58 5.38
N GLU A 200 7.86 2.92 4.25
CA GLU A 200 7.02 1.84 3.75
C GLU A 200 7.07 0.64 4.70
N LEU A 201 5.92 0.05 4.99
CA LEU A 201 5.83 -1.22 5.71
C LEU A 201 6.53 -2.33 4.91
N ASP A 202 7.12 -3.31 5.60
CA ASP A 202 7.88 -4.37 4.94
C ASP A 202 6.97 -5.44 4.32
N ASN A 203 6.08 -5.01 3.42
CA ASN A 203 5.16 -5.86 2.70
C ASN A 203 5.87 -6.66 1.60
N LEU A 204 5.47 -7.91 1.40
CA LEU A 204 6.00 -8.72 0.30
C LEU A 204 5.63 -8.10 -1.06
N ILE A 205 4.37 -7.75 -1.25
CA ILE A 205 3.91 -7.01 -2.43
C ILE A 205 3.84 -5.53 -2.04
N SER A 206 4.72 -4.75 -2.64
CA SER A 206 4.90 -3.34 -2.33
C SER A 206 4.07 -2.47 -3.25
N GLU A 207 3.25 -1.61 -2.67
CA GLU A 207 2.53 -0.59 -3.45
C GLU A 207 3.44 0.55 -3.94
N LYS A 208 4.65 0.66 -3.41
CA LYS A 208 5.62 1.66 -3.86
C LYS A 208 6.52 1.17 -5.00
N ARG A 209 6.42 -0.12 -5.34
CA ARG A 209 7.22 -0.78 -6.40
C ARG A 209 6.36 -1.60 -7.35
N PHE A 210 5.23 -1.08 -7.74
CA PHE A 210 4.27 -1.72 -8.65
C PHE A 210 4.43 -1.19 -10.09
N LEU A 211 3.86 -1.93 -11.04
CA LEU A 211 3.97 -1.62 -12.47
C LEU A 211 2.85 -0.74 -12.99
N PHE A 212 1.69 -0.71 -12.32
CA PHE A 212 0.56 0.11 -12.71
C PHE A 212 0.69 1.55 -12.21
N LEU A 213 0.24 2.52 -13.01
CA LEU A 213 0.27 3.95 -12.67
C LEU A 213 -1.08 4.65 -12.84
N SER A 214 -2.03 4.04 -13.54
CA SER A 214 -3.35 4.65 -13.76
C SER A 214 -4.10 4.83 -12.46
N GLY A 215 -4.93 5.87 -12.37
CA GLY A 215 -5.70 6.20 -11.18
C GLY A 215 -6.54 5.04 -10.62
N ASN A 216 -7.13 4.21 -11.49
CA ASN A 216 -7.89 3.03 -11.06
C ASN A 216 -7.02 1.78 -10.90
N GLY A 217 -5.96 1.63 -11.69
CA GLY A 217 -5.08 0.46 -11.71
C GLY A 217 -3.87 0.58 -10.81
N GLY A 218 -3.48 1.80 -10.44
CA GLY A 218 -2.31 2.06 -9.62
C GLY A 218 -2.49 1.64 -8.17
N PHE A 219 -3.69 1.76 -7.63
CA PHE A 219 -3.98 1.36 -6.26
C PHE A 219 -4.34 -0.12 -6.15
N TYR A 220 -3.84 -0.78 -5.11
CA TYR A 220 -4.40 -2.04 -4.66
C TYR A 220 -5.66 -1.74 -3.84
N GLN A 221 -6.83 -1.95 -4.43
CA GLN A 221 -8.13 -1.67 -3.78
C GLN A 221 -8.23 -2.35 -2.41
N THR A 222 -7.68 -3.56 -2.29
CA THR A 222 -7.66 -4.31 -1.04
C THR A 222 -6.86 -3.61 0.05
N TYR A 223 -5.75 -2.95 -0.28
CA TYR A 223 -4.91 -2.26 0.70
C TYR A 223 -5.56 -1.00 1.26
N HIS A 224 -6.35 -0.32 0.44
CA HIS A 224 -7.00 0.95 0.78
C HIS A 224 -8.50 0.82 1.01
N TYR A 225 -8.98 -0.41 1.21
CA TYR A 225 -10.41 -0.61 1.29
C TYR A 225 -11.00 -0.12 2.62
N ASP A 226 -11.88 0.87 2.50
CA ASP A 226 -12.72 1.35 3.58
C ASP A 226 -14.11 0.76 3.48
N VAL A 227 -14.58 0.17 4.57
CA VAL A 227 -15.95 -0.35 4.60
C VAL A 227 -16.93 0.82 4.55
N PRO A 228 -17.85 0.88 3.57
CA PRO A 228 -18.83 1.96 3.48
C PRO A 228 -19.59 2.18 4.77
N GLY A 229 -19.69 3.43 5.22
CA GLY A 229 -20.30 3.82 6.49
C GLY A 229 -19.33 3.87 7.67
N THR A 230 -18.06 3.57 7.46
CA THR A 230 -16.96 3.88 8.39
C THR A 230 -16.10 5.01 7.83
N THR A 231 -15.27 5.62 8.67
CA THR A 231 -14.29 6.62 8.25
C THR A 231 -12.89 6.19 8.62
N ASN A 232 -12.57 4.94 8.41
CA ASN A 232 -11.22 4.43 8.58
C ASN A 232 -10.51 4.49 7.21
N ASP A 233 -9.86 5.60 6.93
CA ASP A 233 -9.09 5.87 5.71
C ASP A 233 -7.69 5.22 5.70
N PHE A 234 -7.50 4.18 6.47
CA PHE A 234 -6.23 3.47 6.59
C PHE A 234 -5.85 2.74 5.29
N GLY A 235 -4.68 3.09 4.74
CA GLY A 235 -4.05 2.39 3.62
C GLY A 235 -2.90 1.50 4.08
N TYR A 236 -3.03 0.18 3.88
CA TYR A 236 -1.95 -0.77 4.22
C TYR A 236 -0.71 -0.59 3.34
N GLY A 237 -0.86 -0.04 2.14
CA GLY A 237 0.23 0.31 1.21
C GLY A 237 0.94 1.63 1.52
N ASP A 238 0.37 2.46 2.40
CA ASP A 238 0.89 3.78 2.69
C ASP A 238 2.14 3.76 3.57
N ASN A 239 2.98 4.75 3.39
CA ASN A 239 4.13 4.97 4.27
C ASN A 239 3.68 5.44 5.64
N GLN A 240 4.15 4.78 6.69
CA GLN A 240 3.77 5.02 8.07
C GLN A 240 4.91 5.68 8.86
N LEU A 241 4.57 6.50 9.85
CA LEU A 241 5.53 7.13 10.75
C LEU A 241 5.70 6.27 12.02
N GLY A 242 6.92 5.90 12.35
CA GLY A 242 7.17 5.09 13.53
C GLY A 242 8.58 4.53 13.67
N VAL A 243 8.67 3.43 14.39
CA VAL A 243 9.90 2.66 14.60
C VAL A 243 9.66 1.21 14.18
N GLU A 244 10.60 0.65 13.46
CA GLU A 244 10.59 -0.74 13.00
C GLU A 244 11.83 -1.47 13.49
N ILE A 245 11.63 -2.68 13.97
CA ILE A 245 12.68 -3.69 14.14
C ILE A 245 12.52 -4.69 13.02
N ALA A 246 13.57 -4.89 12.22
CA ALA A 246 13.58 -5.82 11.11
C ALA A 246 14.79 -6.75 11.16
N GLY A 247 14.60 -7.95 10.68
CA GLY A 247 15.67 -8.93 10.57
C GLY A 247 15.57 -9.75 9.29
N HIS A 248 16.75 -10.20 8.82
CA HIS A 248 16.80 -11.01 7.61
C HIS A 248 17.99 -11.97 7.64
N SER A 249 17.86 -13.08 6.92
CA SER A 249 19.00 -13.95 6.60
C SER A 249 19.96 -13.22 5.63
N LYS A 250 21.22 -13.63 5.57
CA LYS A 250 22.23 -12.99 4.69
C LYS A 250 21.85 -12.96 3.21
N ASN A 251 21.04 -13.89 2.75
CA ASN A 251 20.51 -13.98 1.40
C ASN A 251 19.09 -13.39 1.27
N SER A 252 18.56 -12.76 2.32
CA SER A 252 17.19 -12.23 2.42
C SER A 252 16.08 -13.25 2.13
N TYR A 253 16.37 -14.54 2.27
CA TYR A 253 15.34 -15.57 2.08
C TYR A 253 14.31 -15.54 3.22
N THR A 254 14.78 -15.46 4.46
CA THR A 254 13.92 -15.27 5.63
C THR A 254 13.98 -13.82 6.05
N ARG A 255 12.83 -13.21 6.23
CA ARG A 255 12.68 -11.81 6.66
C ARG A 255 11.53 -11.68 7.64
N TYR A 256 11.67 -10.77 8.59
CA TYR A 256 10.58 -10.35 9.47
C TYR A 256 10.68 -8.86 9.76
N SER A 257 9.56 -8.25 10.08
CA SER A 257 9.54 -6.93 10.70
C SER A 257 8.47 -6.83 11.78
N ALA A 258 8.72 -5.97 12.75
CA ALA A 258 7.79 -5.57 13.78
C ALA A 258 7.88 -4.06 13.96
N SER A 259 6.79 -3.37 13.70
CA SER A 259 6.74 -1.90 13.74
C SER A 259 5.75 -1.42 14.78
N VAL A 260 6.13 -0.36 15.49
CA VAL A 260 5.23 0.45 16.31
C VAL A 260 5.08 1.79 15.60
N LEU A 261 3.86 2.14 15.26
CA LEU A 261 3.53 3.22 14.35
C LEU A 261 2.68 4.26 15.05
N SER A 262 2.81 5.51 14.61
CA SER A 262 1.87 6.57 14.96
C SER A 262 0.55 6.31 14.23
N SER A 263 -0.57 6.31 14.96
CA SER A 263 -1.90 6.10 14.37
C SER A 263 -2.42 7.34 13.61
N ASN A 264 -1.59 7.94 12.77
CA ASN A 264 -1.86 9.18 12.05
C ASN A 264 -1.74 9.04 10.52
N ASP A 265 -1.76 7.81 10.01
CA ASP A 265 -1.72 7.46 8.61
C ASP A 265 -0.53 8.10 7.85
N GLY A 266 0.64 8.07 8.51
CA GLY A 266 1.89 8.57 7.97
C GLY A 266 2.05 10.09 7.97
N ASN A 267 1.12 10.86 8.55
CA ASN A 267 1.32 12.30 8.72
C ASN A 267 2.53 12.59 9.60
N VAL A 268 3.39 13.50 9.16
CA VAL A 268 4.60 13.89 9.91
C VAL A 268 4.36 14.97 10.96
N GLY A 269 3.16 15.53 11.03
CA GLY A 269 2.77 16.56 11.98
C GLY A 269 1.90 16.02 13.12
N PHE A 270 2.03 16.63 14.31
CA PHE A 270 1.13 16.34 15.44
C PHE A 270 -0.24 17.00 15.31
N THR A 271 -0.37 17.97 14.45
CA THR A 271 -1.62 18.64 14.20
C THR A 271 -2.46 17.80 13.27
N SER A 272 -3.43 17.10 13.83
CA SER A 272 -4.62 16.83 13.04
C SER A 272 -5.13 18.17 12.53
N GLY A 273 -5.32 18.33 11.24
CA GLY A 273 -5.90 19.56 10.67
C GLY A 273 -7.30 19.91 11.21
N SER A 274 -7.87 19.06 12.03
CA SER A 274 -9.13 19.23 12.74
C SER A 274 -8.99 19.78 14.17
N GLY A 275 -7.79 20.07 14.64
CA GLY A 275 -7.58 20.62 16.00
C GLY A 275 -8.00 19.72 17.16
N ALA A 276 -8.41 18.49 16.88
CA ALA A 276 -8.87 17.57 17.90
C ALA A 276 -7.66 16.95 18.64
N PRO A 277 -7.60 17.04 19.98
CA PRO A 277 -6.63 16.30 20.74
C PRO A 277 -6.91 14.81 20.54
N SER A 278 -6.03 14.15 19.85
CA SER A 278 -6.16 12.72 19.63
C SER A 278 -5.61 11.98 20.85
N ASN A 279 -6.45 11.24 21.55
CA ASN A 279 -6.00 10.09 22.30
C ASN A 279 -5.58 9.00 21.32
N ARG A 280 -4.57 9.28 20.51
CA ARG A 280 -4.07 8.33 19.54
C ARG A 280 -3.30 7.26 20.28
N GLY A 281 -3.68 6.02 20.05
CA GLY A 281 -2.87 4.88 20.42
C GLY A 281 -1.69 4.73 19.47
N TYR A 282 -0.98 3.64 19.63
CA TYR A 282 0.00 3.18 18.66
C TYR A 282 -0.61 2.07 17.82
N ASP A 283 -0.27 2.07 16.53
CA ASP A 283 -0.56 0.94 15.67
C ASP A 283 0.63 -0.02 15.68
N VAL A 284 0.37 -1.30 15.43
CA VAL A 284 1.40 -2.34 15.39
C VAL A 284 1.29 -3.11 14.08
N ASN A 285 2.40 -3.24 13.37
CA ASN A 285 2.49 -4.06 12.17
C ASN A 285 3.53 -5.16 12.37
N LEU A 286 3.17 -6.38 11.95
CA LEU A 286 4.05 -7.54 11.97
C LEU A 286 4.05 -8.17 10.58
N THR A 287 5.23 -8.44 10.05
CA THR A 287 5.38 -9.14 8.76
C THR A 287 6.39 -10.28 8.87
N PHE A 288 6.18 -11.29 8.09
CA PHE A 288 7.13 -12.38 7.91
C PHE A 288 7.10 -12.85 6.46
N SER A 289 8.26 -13.15 5.90
CA SER A 289 8.34 -13.81 4.59
C SER A 289 9.47 -14.82 4.51
N GLN A 290 9.22 -15.87 3.74
CA GLN A 290 10.18 -16.93 3.49
C GLN A 290 10.28 -17.20 1.99
N ALA A 291 11.50 -17.11 1.46
CA ALA A 291 11.80 -17.53 0.10
C ALA A 291 12.40 -18.95 0.08
N PHE A 292 12.20 -19.63 -1.01
CA PHE A 292 12.76 -20.95 -1.28
C PHE A 292 13.09 -21.09 -2.77
N ASN A 293 14.09 -21.90 -3.07
CA ASN A 293 14.50 -22.14 -4.44
C ASN A 293 13.56 -23.15 -5.10
N GLY A 294 12.82 -22.72 -6.12
CA GLY A 294 11.94 -23.56 -6.94
C GLY A 294 12.65 -24.31 -8.08
N GLY A 295 13.98 -24.38 -8.07
CA GLY A 295 14.75 -25.01 -9.13
C GLY A 295 14.63 -24.24 -10.45
N SER A 296 14.17 -24.94 -11.51
CA SER A 296 13.98 -24.35 -12.84
C SER A 296 12.87 -23.28 -12.91
N LEU A 297 12.04 -23.16 -11.88
CA LEU A 297 10.98 -22.15 -11.78
C LEU A 297 11.50 -20.82 -11.21
N GLY A 298 12.70 -20.81 -10.59
CA GLY A 298 13.25 -19.62 -9.97
C GLY A 298 13.00 -19.56 -8.46
N LEU A 299 13.21 -18.38 -7.89
CA LEU A 299 12.98 -18.12 -6.48
C LEU A 299 11.47 -17.93 -6.25
N GLN A 300 10.94 -18.60 -5.24
CA GLN A 300 9.56 -18.51 -4.80
C GLN A 300 9.53 -17.88 -3.42
N ARG A 301 8.54 -17.05 -3.10
CA ARG A 301 8.41 -16.44 -1.79
C ARG A 301 6.96 -16.46 -1.32
N ILE A 302 6.77 -16.73 -0.04
CA ILE A 302 5.48 -16.58 0.65
C ILE A 302 5.66 -15.62 1.81
N GLY A 303 4.59 -14.92 2.16
CA GLY A 303 4.58 -13.98 3.27
C GLY A 303 3.23 -13.94 3.97
N ALA A 304 3.27 -13.46 5.21
CA ALA A 304 2.10 -13.18 6.01
C ALA A 304 2.30 -11.86 6.74
N PHE A 305 1.20 -11.19 7.01
CA PHE A 305 1.21 -9.91 7.71
C PHE A 305 0.02 -9.77 8.64
N SER A 306 0.18 -8.89 9.63
CA SER A 306 -0.90 -8.44 10.49
C SER A 306 -0.69 -7.00 10.91
N TYR A 307 -1.73 -6.22 10.81
CA TYR A 307 -1.77 -4.84 11.27
C TYR A 307 -2.88 -4.67 12.29
N PHE A 308 -2.55 -4.08 13.43
CA PHE A 308 -3.49 -3.76 14.49
C PHE A 308 -3.41 -2.27 14.74
N GLY A 309 -4.49 -1.58 14.45
CA GLY A 309 -4.57 -0.15 14.58
C GLY A 309 -5.68 0.28 15.53
N GLN A 310 -5.67 1.56 15.86
CA GLN A 310 -6.68 2.20 16.70
C GLN A 310 -7.11 3.51 16.06
N ARG A 311 -8.43 3.78 16.12
CA ARG A 311 -8.99 5.02 15.61
C ARG A 311 -9.93 5.64 16.64
N PRO A 312 -10.04 6.98 16.68
CA PRO A 312 -11.04 7.67 17.47
C PRO A 312 -12.45 7.21 17.09
N THR A 313 -13.31 7.05 18.07
CA THR A 313 -14.59 6.39 17.86
C THR A 313 -15.71 7.33 17.44
N TYR A 314 -15.51 8.65 17.61
CA TYR A 314 -16.61 9.56 17.40
C TYR A 314 -16.14 11.00 17.35
N PHE A 315 -16.66 11.71 16.38
CA PHE A 315 -16.50 13.14 16.23
C PHE A 315 -17.88 13.77 16.19
N GLN A 316 -18.11 14.74 17.06
CA GLN A 316 -19.28 15.61 16.98
C GLN A 316 -18.79 17.04 16.83
N SER A 317 -19.34 17.77 15.87
CA SER A 317 -19.21 19.22 15.84
C SER A 317 -20.33 19.84 16.65
N THR A 318 -20.01 20.80 17.48
CA THR A 318 -20.98 21.69 18.12
C THR A 318 -20.68 23.12 17.76
N THR A 319 -21.70 23.89 17.54
CA THR A 319 -21.57 25.31 17.28
C THR A 319 -21.62 26.08 18.60
N VAL A 320 -20.61 26.89 18.85
CA VAL A 320 -20.52 27.73 20.06
C VAL A 320 -20.52 29.18 19.60
N SER A 321 -21.39 29.99 20.21
CA SER A 321 -21.39 31.44 19.97
C SER A 321 -20.10 32.05 20.49
N ASP A 322 -19.46 32.89 19.69
CA ASP A 322 -18.26 33.64 20.07
C ASP A 322 -18.56 34.88 20.93
N GLY A 323 -19.85 35.12 21.27
CA GLY A 323 -20.29 36.25 22.03
C GLY A 323 -20.33 37.57 21.24
N ALA A 324 -19.87 37.58 20.00
CA ALA A 324 -19.86 38.74 19.10
C ALA A 324 -20.86 38.62 17.95
N GLY A 325 -21.73 37.62 18.03
CA GLY A 325 -22.71 37.30 16.99
C GLY A 325 -22.22 36.35 15.91
N GLY A 326 -21.00 35.84 16.03
CA GLY A 326 -20.46 34.76 15.22
C GLY A 326 -20.65 33.38 15.89
N GLU A 327 -20.60 32.36 15.07
CA GLU A 327 -20.61 30.95 15.53
C GLU A 327 -19.31 30.26 15.13
N THR A 328 -18.68 29.64 16.10
CA THR A 328 -17.50 28.80 15.87
C THR A 328 -17.88 27.32 16.02
N SER A 329 -17.63 26.54 15.01
CA SER A 329 -17.81 25.09 15.08
C SER A 329 -16.61 24.47 15.84
N LEU A 330 -16.90 23.83 16.95
CA LEU A 330 -15.93 23.06 17.72
C LEU A 330 -16.12 21.56 17.42
N ALA A 331 -15.07 20.91 16.97
CA ALA A 331 -15.05 19.46 16.86
C ALA A 331 -14.83 18.84 18.24
N LEU A 332 -15.77 18.03 18.70
CA LEU A 332 -15.63 17.23 19.92
C LEU A 332 -15.15 15.84 19.56
N VAL A 333 -14.06 15.41 20.18
CA VAL A 333 -13.53 14.05 20.02
C VAL A 333 -14.17 13.15 21.07
N GLY A 334 -14.62 11.98 20.67
CA GLY A 334 -15.11 10.96 21.57
C GLY A 334 -14.01 10.45 22.49
N LEU A 335 -14.39 10.04 23.69
CA LEU A 335 -13.48 9.46 24.65
C LEU A 335 -13.12 8.02 24.23
N GLY A 336 -11.84 7.80 23.95
CA GLY A 336 -11.26 6.50 23.68
C GLY A 336 -11.13 6.14 22.19
N ASN A 337 -10.30 5.16 21.94
CA ASN A 337 -10.06 4.57 20.63
C ASN A 337 -10.68 3.18 20.55
N LYS A 338 -11.05 2.76 19.36
CA LYS A 338 -11.48 1.40 19.09
C LYS A 338 -10.52 0.73 18.11
N PRO A 339 -10.27 -0.57 18.30
CA PRO A 339 -9.34 -1.28 17.44
C PRO A 339 -9.94 -1.61 16.08
N PHE A 340 -9.07 -1.68 15.09
CA PHE A 340 -9.31 -2.33 13.80
C PHE A 340 -8.10 -3.22 13.48
N TYR A 341 -8.26 -4.13 12.54
CA TYR A 341 -7.14 -4.95 12.11
C TYR A 341 -7.24 -5.40 10.66
N ARG A 342 -6.07 -5.67 10.07
CA ARG A 342 -5.88 -6.27 8.76
C ARG A 342 -4.94 -7.46 8.94
N VAL A 343 -5.31 -8.62 8.43
CA VAL A 343 -4.47 -9.81 8.45
C VAL A 343 -4.51 -10.48 7.10
N GLY A 344 -3.37 -10.99 6.65
CA GLY A 344 -3.34 -11.58 5.33
C GLY A 344 -2.08 -12.38 5.03
N ALA A 345 -2.08 -12.93 3.83
CA ALA A 345 -0.97 -13.66 3.26
C ALA A 345 -0.78 -13.27 1.79
N SER A 346 0.45 -13.35 1.34
CA SER A 346 0.82 -13.03 -0.04
C SER A 346 1.90 -13.99 -0.54
N GLY A 347 2.04 -14.04 -1.85
CA GLY A 347 3.09 -14.83 -2.51
C GLY A 347 3.72 -14.07 -3.66
N ASP A 348 4.90 -14.51 -4.04
CA ASP A 348 5.64 -14.10 -5.22
C ASP A 348 6.19 -15.38 -5.85
N PHE A 349 5.57 -15.79 -6.96
CA PHE A 349 5.79 -17.08 -7.58
C PHE A 349 6.21 -16.94 -9.03
N PHE A 350 7.41 -17.43 -9.35
CA PHE A 350 7.91 -17.47 -10.71
C PHE A 350 7.61 -18.78 -11.41
N LEU A 351 7.07 -18.69 -12.61
CA LEU A 351 6.92 -19.79 -13.57
C LEU A 351 7.72 -19.43 -14.84
N LYS A 352 9.05 -19.47 -14.73
CA LYS A 352 9.99 -19.01 -15.76
C LYS A 352 9.87 -17.49 -16.01
N LYS A 353 9.18 -17.09 -17.09
CA LYS A 353 8.96 -15.69 -17.47
C LYS A 353 7.65 -15.11 -16.92
N LEU A 354 6.84 -15.92 -16.27
CA LEU A 354 5.61 -15.49 -15.65
C LEU A 354 5.82 -15.38 -14.14
N GLU A 355 5.55 -14.24 -13.57
CA GLU A 355 5.46 -13.98 -12.14
C GLU A 355 4.00 -13.86 -11.74
N LEU A 356 3.64 -14.43 -10.61
CA LEU A 356 2.30 -14.40 -10.03
C LEU A 356 2.38 -13.88 -8.61
N LEU A 357 1.63 -12.83 -8.33
CA LEU A 357 1.59 -12.13 -7.05
C LEU A 357 0.18 -12.24 -6.44
N PRO A 358 -0.19 -13.36 -5.83
CA PRO A 358 -1.44 -13.48 -5.10
C PRO A 358 -1.35 -12.79 -3.74
N LEU A 359 -2.45 -12.13 -3.36
CA LEU A 359 -2.67 -11.59 -2.01
C LEU A 359 -4.07 -11.92 -1.54
N PHE A 360 -4.17 -12.25 -0.28
CA PHE A 360 -5.42 -12.41 0.46
C PHE A 360 -5.37 -11.59 1.74
N MET A 361 -6.42 -10.83 2.04
CA MET A 361 -6.54 -10.03 3.25
C MET A 361 -7.94 -10.13 3.85
N TYR A 362 -7.99 -10.24 5.16
CA TYR A 362 -9.18 -10.04 5.96
C TYR A 362 -9.05 -8.74 6.74
N GLY A 363 -10.05 -7.87 6.64
CA GLY A 363 -10.16 -6.64 7.38
C GLY A 363 -11.35 -6.64 8.33
N HIS A 364 -11.17 -6.01 9.48
CA HIS A 364 -12.20 -5.81 10.49
C HIS A 364 -12.10 -4.41 11.06
N ASP A 365 -13.20 -3.67 10.98
CA ASP A 365 -13.32 -2.32 11.49
C ASP A 365 -14.28 -2.27 12.67
N ASN A 366 -14.43 -1.11 13.28
CA ASN A 366 -15.34 -0.92 14.40
C ASN A 366 -16.57 -0.12 13.93
N PRO A 367 -17.78 -0.51 14.34
CA PRO A 367 -19.01 0.16 13.91
C PRO A 367 -19.11 1.62 14.37
N TYR A 368 -18.29 2.04 15.31
CA TYR A 368 -18.31 3.41 15.81
C TYR A 368 -17.38 4.37 15.05
N PHE A 369 -16.58 3.89 14.10
CA PHE A 369 -15.71 4.76 13.35
C PHE A 369 -16.53 5.75 12.52
N GLY A 370 -16.31 7.06 12.75
CA GLY A 370 -16.94 8.14 12.01
C GLY A 370 -18.47 8.16 12.00
N ALA A 371 -19.09 7.37 12.83
CA ALA A 371 -20.53 7.23 12.83
C ALA A 371 -21.29 8.44 13.41
N GLY A 372 -20.61 9.45 13.93
CA GLY A 372 -21.23 10.59 14.59
C GLY A 372 -22.02 10.24 15.85
N VAL A 373 -21.91 8.99 16.31
CA VAL A 373 -22.58 8.49 17.52
C VAL A 373 -21.56 8.15 18.59
N PRO A 374 -21.81 8.50 19.86
CA PRO A 374 -20.94 8.13 20.96
C PRO A 374 -20.73 6.62 21.05
N SER A 375 -19.54 6.21 21.43
CA SER A 375 -19.17 4.79 21.53
C SER A 375 -19.97 3.98 22.56
N ASN A 376 -20.69 4.65 23.45
CA ASN A 376 -21.60 4.05 24.41
C ASN A 376 -23.06 3.99 23.93
N THR A 377 -23.37 4.51 22.74
CA THR A 377 -24.71 4.42 22.17
C THR A 377 -24.97 2.99 21.72
N PRO A 378 -26.06 2.36 22.12
CA PRO A 378 -26.42 1.03 21.64
C PRO A 378 -26.58 1.02 20.12
N LEU A 379 -25.96 0.05 19.47
CA LEU A 379 -26.18 -0.15 18.04
C LEU A 379 -27.58 -0.71 17.78
N PRO A 380 -28.16 -0.48 16.59
CA PRO A 380 -29.39 -1.10 16.18
C PRO A 380 -29.34 -2.63 16.33
N PRO A 381 -30.44 -3.29 16.66
CA PRO A 381 -30.50 -4.75 16.74
C PRO A 381 -30.01 -5.39 15.43
N GLY A 382 -29.09 -6.35 15.54
CA GLY A 382 -28.50 -7.02 14.39
C GLY A 382 -27.30 -6.32 13.75
N ALA A 383 -26.95 -5.11 14.19
CA ALA A 383 -25.72 -4.45 13.74
C ALA A 383 -24.50 -5.23 14.23
N LYS A 384 -23.52 -5.39 13.37
CA LYS A 384 -22.25 -6.08 13.63
C LYS A 384 -21.09 -5.22 13.18
N ALA A 385 -19.93 -5.52 13.75
CA ALA A 385 -18.69 -4.86 13.31
C ALA A 385 -18.45 -5.10 11.82
N PRO A 386 -18.15 -4.06 11.04
CA PRO A 386 -17.88 -4.20 9.62
C PRO A 386 -16.63 -5.03 9.41
N SER A 387 -16.70 -5.95 8.46
CA SER A 387 -15.55 -6.76 8.06
C SER A 387 -15.62 -7.07 6.58
N PHE A 388 -14.48 -7.34 5.99
CA PHE A 388 -14.37 -7.70 4.59
C PHE A 388 -13.29 -8.75 4.36
N VAL A 389 -13.44 -9.44 3.25
CA VAL A 389 -12.43 -10.30 2.67
C VAL A 389 -12.06 -9.72 1.32
N GLY A 390 -10.79 -9.45 1.11
CA GLY A 390 -10.27 -8.93 -0.14
C GLY A 390 -9.05 -9.69 -0.61
N GLY A 391 -8.71 -9.49 -1.86
CA GLY A 391 -7.50 -10.04 -2.41
C GLY A 391 -7.40 -9.80 -3.91
N PHE A 392 -6.20 -10.03 -4.41
CA PHE A 392 -5.90 -9.91 -5.83
C PHE A 392 -4.96 -11.02 -6.30
N LEU A 393 -4.96 -11.21 -7.59
CA LEU A 393 -3.93 -11.91 -8.32
C LEU A 393 -3.38 -10.95 -9.37
N GLU A 394 -2.13 -10.57 -9.21
CA GLU A 394 -1.37 -9.82 -10.21
C GLU A 394 -0.42 -10.78 -10.93
N SER A 395 -0.20 -10.54 -12.20
CA SER A 395 0.66 -11.36 -13.05
C SER A 395 1.51 -10.49 -13.95
N HIS A 396 2.82 -10.81 -14.05
CA HIS A 396 3.77 -10.13 -14.91
C HIS A 396 4.37 -11.14 -15.87
N TYR A 397 4.35 -10.84 -17.16
CA TYR A 397 4.97 -11.67 -18.19
C TYR A 397 6.13 -10.93 -18.85
N TYR A 398 7.34 -11.37 -18.52
CA TYR A 398 8.59 -10.79 -19.01
C TYR A 398 8.96 -11.33 -20.37
N VAL A 399 8.58 -10.64 -21.44
CA VAL A 399 8.97 -10.99 -22.82
C VAL A 399 10.49 -10.88 -22.96
N SER A 400 11.02 -9.74 -22.50
CA SER A 400 12.44 -9.41 -22.43
C SER A 400 12.70 -8.47 -21.24
N PRO A 401 13.95 -8.17 -20.88
CA PRO A 401 14.23 -7.17 -19.86
C PRO A 401 13.68 -5.76 -20.18
N GLN A 402 13.35 -5.50 -21.45
CA GLN A 402 12.81 -4.22 -21.91
C GLN A 402 11.30 -4.21 -22.11
N LEU A 403 10.61 -5.36 -22.02
CA LEU A 403 9.16 -5.43 -22.26
C LEU A 403 8.49 -6.38 -21.30
N VAL A 404 7.59 -5.85 -20.49
CA VAL A 404 6.74 -6.59 -19.56
C VAL A 404 5.28 -6.29 -19.85
N PHE A 405 4.46 -7.34 -19.90
CA PHE A 405 3.01 -7.26 -19.83
C PHE A 405 2.56 -7.58 -18.42
N PHE A 406 1.55 -6.87 -17.94
CA PHE A 406 1.03 -7.10 -16.60
C PHE A 406 -0.49 -7.05 -16.59
N GLY A 407 -1.08 -7.76 -15.63
CA GLY A 407 -2.51 -7.80 -15.41
C GLY A 407 -2.84 -8.08 -13.96
N ARG A 408 -3.92 -7.46 -13.44
CA ARG A 408 -4.42 -7.68 -12.09
C ARG A 408 -5.92 -7.88 -12.09
N PHE A 409 -6.35 -8.88 -11.37
CA PHE A 409 -7.74 -9.07 -10.96
C PHE A 409 -7.84 -8.94 -9.45
N GLU A 410 -8.80 -8.16 -8.99
CA GLU A 410 -8.99 -7.88 -7.58
C GLU A 410 -10.46 -7.97 -7.21
N ARG A 411 -10.75 -8.54 -6.03
CA ARG A 411 -12.11 -8.63 -5.51
C ARG A 411 -12.13 -8.41 -4.01
N ILE A 412 -13.14 -7.65 -3.57
CA ILE A 412 -13.43 -7.40 -2.16
C ILE A 412 -14.91 -7.71 -1.92
N GLY A 413 -15.19 -8.49 -0.89
CA GLY A 413 -16.53 -8.80 -0.41
C GLY A 413 -16.71 -8.32 1.02
N VAL A 414 -17.69 -7.46 1.25
CA VAL A 414 -18.06 -7.02 2.59
C VAL A 414 -18.90 -8.09 3.25
N SER A 415 -18.46 -8.60 4.40
CA SER A 415 -19.18 -9.65 5.12
C SER A 415 -20.30 -9.09 6.00
N GLN A 416 -20.15 -7.84 6.48
CA GLN A 416 -21.11 -7.19 7.37
C GLN A 416 -21.05 -5.67 7.22
N GLN A 417 -22.16 -5.01 7.52
CA GLN A 417 -22.21 -3.56 7.64
C GLN A 417 -22.42 -3.14 9.10
N ALA A 418 -21.86 -2.00 9.46
CA ALA A 418 -21.97 -1.45 10.81
C ALA A 418 -23.45 -1.16 11.19
N PHE A 419 -24.21 -0.68 10.22
CA PHE A 419 -25.61 -0.33 10.42
C PHE A 419 -26.48 -1.18 9.50
N VAL A 420 -27.47 -1.83 10.10
CA VAL A 420 -28.50 -2.52 9.32
C VAL A 420 -29.43 -1.44 8.77
N ASN A 421 -29.20 -1.06 7.53
CA ASN A 421 -30.10 -0.22 6.78
C ASN A 421 -30.83 -1.08 5.75
N THR A 422 -32.14 -1.18 5.90
CA THR A 422 -33.00 -1.97 5.01
C THR A 422 -33.03 -1.43 3.56
N GLY A 423 -32.56 -0.22 3.32
CA GLY A 423 -32.47 0.39 2.00
C GLY A 423 -31.22 0.03 1.21
N PHE A 424 -30.22 -0.62 1.82
CA PHE A 424 -29.00 -0.99 1.09
C PHE A 424 -29.10 -2.38 0.46
N PRO A 425 -28.57 -2.55 -0.77
CA PRO A 425 -28.43 -3.87 -1.40
C PRO A 425 -27.55 -4.81 -0.55
N LYS A 426 -27.77 -6.11 -0.68
CA LYS A 426 -27.01 -7.13 0.07
C LYS A 426 -25.51 -7.13 -0.27
N ASP A 427 -25.15 -6.71 -1.44
CA ASP A 427 -23.78 -6.63 -1.97
C ASP A 427 -23.20 -5.20 -1.91
N TYR A 428 -23.85 -4.31 -1.18
CA TYR A 428 -23.38 -2.95 -0.95
C TYR A 428 -21.98 -2.96 -0.35
N GLY A 429 -21.07 -2.19 -0.97
CA GLY A 429 -19.68 -2.15 -0.58
C GLY A 429 -18.76 -3.12 -1.33
N ASN A 430 -19.28 -4.12 -2.03
CA ASN A 430 -18.41 -5.03 -2.78
C ASN A 430 -17.68 -4.32 -3.93
N VAL A 431 -16.41 -4.68 -4.13
CA VAL A 431 -15.56 -4.16 -5.22
C VAL A 431 -15.07 -5.31 -6.09
N THR A 432 -15.01 -5.08 -7.39
CA THR A 432 -14.30 -5.92 -8.34
C THR A 432 -13.52 -5.02 -9.28
N ALA A 433 -12.21 -5.25 -9.41
CA ALA A 433 -11.36 -4.47 -10.30
C ALA A 433 -10.52 -5.39 -11.19
N TYR A 434 -10.22 -4.90 -12.38
CA TYR A 434 -9.26 -5.53 -13.28
C TYR A 434 -8.50 -4.47 -14.04
N SER A 435 -7.22 -4.73 -14.22
CA SER A 435 -6.29 -3.86 -14.88
C SER A 435 -5.38 -4.68 -15.77
N VAL A 436 -5.01 -4.14 -16.91
CA VAL A 436 -4.04 -4.73 -17.83
C VAL A 436 -3.18 -3.64 -18.44
N GLY A 437 -1.96 -3.97 -18.77
CA GLY A 437 -1.07 -3.00 -19.38
C GLY A 437 0.26 -3.60 -19.82
N TYR A 438 1.13 -2.74 -20.30
CA TYR A 438 2.51 -3.09 -20.58
C TYR A 438 3.43 -1.90 -20.32
N ARG A 439 4.69 -2.20 -20.01
CA ARG A 439 5.80 -1.28 -19.97
C ARG A 439 6.85 -1.69 -20.98
N TRP A 440 7.33 -0.72 -21.73
CA TRP A 440 8.42 -0.86 -22.66
C TRP A 440 9.51 0.14 -22.35
N TYR A 441 10.74 -0.34 -22.16
CA TYR A 441 11.91 0.44 -21.79
C TYR A 441 12.83 0.64 -23.00
N PRO A 442 12.51 1.57 -23.92
CA PRO A 442 13.32 1.82 -25.11
C PRO A 442 14.72 2.36 -24.76
N ILE A 443 14.84 3.03 -23.63
CA ILE A 443 16.10 3.62 -23.17
C ILE A 443 16.37 3.16 -21.74
N MET A 444 17.51 2.50 -21.55
CA MET A 444 17.99 2.07 -20.23
C MET A 444 19.51 2.25 -20.18
N PHE A 445 19.96 3.47 -19.89
CA PHE A 445 21.38 3.80 -19.76
C PHE A 445 21.77 3.94 -18.29
N SER A 446 23.06 3.94 -17.99
CA SER A 446 23.56 4.16 -16.63
C SER A 446 23.27 5.55 -16.04
N ARG A 447 22.72 6.46 -16.82
CA ARG A 447 22.46 7.86 -16.43
C ARG A 447 21.01 8.29 -16.67
N ALA A 448 20.26 7.63 -17.51
CA ALA A 448 18.88 7.95 -17.83
C ALA A 448 18.09 6.73 -18.28
N GLY A 449 16.84 6.61 -17.89
CA GLY A 449 15.88 5.62 -18.34
C GLY A 449 14.58 6.27 -18.77
N LEU A 450 13.99 5.65 -19.78
CA LEU A 450 12.67 6.00 -20.27
C LEU A 450 11.87 4.71 -20.39
N ALA A 451 10.73 4.66 -19.73
CA ALA A 451 9.76 3.60 -19.88
C ALA A 451 8.46 4.18 -20.46
N TRP A 452 7.96 3.57 -21.51
CA TRP A 452 6.63 3.83 -22.02
C TRP A 452 5.62 2.93 -21.32
N HIS A 453 4.47 3.48 -20.93
CA HIS A 453 3.37 2.75 -20.33
C HIS A 453 2.10 2.87 -21.16
N THR A 454 1.35 1.78 -21.20
CA THR A 454 -0.03 1.78 -21.64
C THR A 454 -0.82 0.92 -20.69
N GLU A 455 -1.88 1.47 -20.12
CA GLU A 455 -2.71 0.81 -19.13
C GLU A 455 -4.18 1.03 -19.40
N TYR A 456 -4.97 0.00 -19.11
CA TYR A 456 -6.42 0.06 -18.99
C TYR A 456 -6.84 -0.56 -17.68
N SER A 457 -7.70 0.12 -16.94
CA SER A 457 -8.30 -0.41 -15.72
C SER A 457 -9.78 -0.15 -15.67
N ARG A 458 -10.48 -1.03 -14.97
CA ARG A 458 -11.92 -0.89 -14.71
C ARG A 458 -12.26 -1.43 -13.34
N THR A 459 -12.97 -0.62 -12.55
CA THR A 459 -13.43 -0.97 -11.21
C THR A 459 -14.94 -0.91 -11.17
N LYS A 460 -15.55 -1.94 -10.58
CA LYS A 460 -16.97 -1.99 -10.24
C LYS A 460 -17.09 -1.92 -8.74
N SER A 461 -17.90 -1.02 -8.23
CA SER A 461 -18.34 -0.98 -6.84
C SER A 461 -19.85 -0.99 -6.76
N ASN A 462 -20.40 -1.46 -5.64
CA ASN A 462 -21.84 -1.56 -5.46
C ASN A 462 -22.30 -0.51 -4.44
N GLY A 463 -23.00 0.53 -4.93
CA GLY A 463 -23.61 1.57 -4.13
C GLY A 463 -22.71 2.66 -3.56
N PHE A 464 -21.42 2.68 -3.90
CA PHE A 464 -20.48 3.72 -3.47
C PHE A 464 -19.41 3.99 -4.55
N LEU A 465 -18.68 5.10 -4.40
CA LEU A 465 -17.58 5.42 -5.31
C LEU A 465 -16.37 4.54 -4.98
N PRO A 466 -15.71 3.94 -5.97
CA PRO A 466 -14.42 3.28 -5.75
C PRO A 466 -13.36 4.32 -5.37
N LEU A 467 -12.37 3.91 -4.58
CA LEU A 467 -11.31 4.78 -4.04
C LEU A 467 -10.56 5.59 -5.09
N SER A 468 -10.42 5.05 -6.26
CA SER A 468 -9.73 5.66 -7.41
C SER A 468 -10.65 6.45 -8.34
N GLY A 469 -11.92 6.57 -8.02
CA GLY A 469 -12.86 7.32 -8.84
C GLY A 469 -12.63 8.81 -8.74
N ASN A 470 -12.38 9.49 -9.86
CA ASN A 470 -12.27 10.95 -9.94
C ASN A 470 -13.61 11.68 -9.68
N GLY A 471 -14.27 11.26 -8.65
CA GLY A 471 -15.53 11.82 -8.23
C GLY A 471 -15.40 12.86 -7.13
N GLY A 472 -14.31 13.62 -7.02
CA GLY A 472 -14.07 14.59 -5.93
C GLY A 472 -15.32 15.32 -5.47
N GLY A 473 -15.99 14.82 -4.42
CA GLY A 473 -17.25 15.33 -3.91
C GLY A 473 -18.50 14.87 -4.66
N ALA A 474 -18.40 14.06 -5.71
CA ALA A 474 -19.55 13.51 -6.42
C ALA A 474 -20.30 12.48 -5.56
N GLN A 475 -21.61 12.46 -5.68
CA GLN A 475 -22.46 11.48 -4.99
C GLN A 475 -22.94 10.41 -5.97
N VAL A 476 -23.05 9.18 -5.46
CA VAL A 476 -23.69 8.10 -6.20
C VAL A 476 -25.19 8.43 -6.35
N PHE A 477 -25.72 8.34 -7.57
CA PHE A 477 -27.13 8.63 -7.82
C PHE A 477 -28.05 7.52 -7.30
N SER A 478 -27.71 6.27 -7.55
CA SER A 478 -28.51 5.11 -7.13
C SER A 478 -27.66 4.10 -6.38
N LEU A 479 -28.03 3.79 -5.14
CA LEU A 479 -27.36 2.79 -4.31
C LEU A 479 -27.60 1.35 -4.80
N SER A 480 -28.67 1.12 -5.57
CA SER A 480 -29.01 -0.19 -6.14
C SER A 480 -28.25 -0.50 -7.43
N ASP A 481 -27.75 0.52 -8.10
CA ASP A 481 -27.04 0.36 -9.36
C ASP A 481 -25.53 0.34 -9.16
N PRO A 482 -24.80 -0.48 -9.91
CA PRO A 482 -23.35 -0.52 -9.80
C PRO A 482 -22.72 0.77 -10.34
N VAL A 483 -21.67 1.22 -9.64
CA VAL A 483 -20.77 2.26 -10.13
C VAL A 483 -19.62 1.58 -10.87
N TRP A 484 -19.41 1.99 -12.11
CA TRP A 484 -18.27 1.57 -12.92
C TRP A 484 -17.36 2.76 -13.13
N SER A 485 -16.11 2.60 -12.74
CA SER A 485 -15.04 3.55 -13.07
C SER A 485 -14.04 2.86 -14.00
N SER A 486 -13.63 3.55 -15.05
CA SER A 486 -12.63 3.03 -15.99
C SER A 486 -11.60 4.10 -16.30
N SER A 487 -10.36 3.71 -16.49
CA SER A 487 -9.29 4.59 -16.93
C SER A 487 -8.45 3.99 -18.05
N ILE A 488 -7.98 4.86 -18.92
CA ILE A 488 -6.94 4.58 -19.91
C ILE A 488 -5.80 5.55 -19.62
N MET A 489 -4.59 5.05 -19.53
CA MET A 489 -3.39 5.84 -19.35
C MET A 489 -2.36 5.52 -20.44
N LEU A 490 -1.76 6.57 -20.99
CA LEU A 490 -0.61 6.52 -21.88
C LEU A 490 0.44 7.47 -21.32
N GLY A 491 1.61 6.98 -20.98
CA GLY A 491 2.60 7.84 -20.32
C GLY A 491 4.03 7.35 -20.43
N PHE A 492 4.91 8.14 -19.84
CA PHE A 492 6.32 7.82 -19.71
C PHE A 492 6.74 7.85 -18.25
N ASP A 493 7.62 6.95 -17.85
CA ASP A 493 8.49 7.14 -16.70
C ASP A 493 9.84 7.62 -17.22
N PHE A 494 10.28 8.74 -16.73
CA PHE A 494 11.60 9.25 -16.97
C PHE A 494 12.37 9.30 -15.66
N ASP A 495 13.50 8.61 -15.62
CA ASP A 495 14.41 8.56 -14.47
C ASP A 495 15.81 9.02 -14.88
N PHE A 496 16.45 9.81 -14.01
CA PHE A 496 17.81 10.28 -14.30
C PHE A 496 18.65 10.52 -13.04
#